data_ab4dbeb9bdb1cfb3d713f9056e66dd53
#
_entry.id   ab4dbeb9bdb1cfb3d713f9056e66dd53
#
_cell.length_a   1.000
_cell.length_b   1.000
_cell.length_c   1.000
_cell.angle_alpha   90.00
_cell.angle_beta   90.00
_cell.angle_gamma   90.00
#
_symmetry.space_group_name_H-M   'P 1'
#
loop_
_entity.id
_entity.type
_entity.pdbx_description
1 polymer ?
#
loop_
_entity_poly.entity_id
_entity_poly.type
_entity_poly.pdbx_seq_one_letter_code
_entity_poly.pdbx_strand_id
1 'polypeptide(L)'
;MGAGTVAVLVAGMGVLGTLLAPLATAWVGARSRSQESELRRLADQDIRRHEATAADLERPRATYIALNTSARLWRIRLMEDLNRIPDQAGPSRETEEARLAFQNDFAQAQMLVPDGVLDAANRVQVALADAHKRFKRLSDASATDAPAGEELRAFLLHMWDEITQMQAVMRKDLGVGSGVPVPSERPGAYRLPEA
;
A
#
# COMPACT_ATOMS: atom_id res chain seq x y z
N MET A 1 -62.31 -65.29 -20.91
CA MET A 1 -62.14 -63.86 -20.88
C MET A 1 -61.00 -63.52 -19.91
N GLY A 2 -59.81 -63.23 -20.32
CA GLY A 2 -58.81 -62.84 -19.35
C GLY A 2 -57.37 -62.59 -19.89
N ALA A 3 -56.92 -63.23 -20.96
CA ALA A 3 -55.51 -63.09 -21.40
C ALA A 3 -55.19 -61.80 -22.23
N GLY A 4 -56.18 -61.36 -22.99
CA GLY A 4 -55.99 -60.14 -23.84
C GLY A 4 -55.97 -58.80 -23.08
N THR A 5 -56.71 -58.72 -22.00
CA THR A 5 -56.83 -57.50 -21.18
C THR A 5 -55.58 -57.24 -20.34
N VAL A 6 -54.87 -58.26 -19.89
CA VAL A 6 -53.64 -58.18 -19.13
C VAL A 6 -52.46 -57.73 -20.05
N ALA A 7 -52.43 -58.27 -21.27
CA ALA A 7 -51.39 -57.89 -22.28
C ALA A 7 -51.44 -56.41 -22.70
N VAL A 8 -52.65 -55.87 -22.85
CA VAL A 8 -52.82 -54.42 -23.17
C VAL A 8 -52.44 -53.51 -22.05
N LEU A 9 -52.66 -53.88 -20.77
CA LEU A 9 -52.29 -53.13 -19.59
C LEU A 9 -50.78 -53.12 -19.39
N VAL A 10 -50.08 -54.22 -19.65
CA VAL A 10 -48.62 -54.28 -19.54
C VAL A 10 -47.92 -53.51 -20.68
N ALA A 11 -48.46 -53.57 -21.89
CA ALA A 11 -47.93 -52.79 -23.02
C ALA A 11 -48.17 -51.29 -22.82
N GLY A 12 -49.29 -50.87 -22.25
CA GLY A 12 -49.58 -49.46 -21.93
C GLY A 12 -48.67 -48.87 -20.85
N MET A 13 -48.32 -49.64 -19.80
CA MET A 13 -47.36 -49.20 -18.80
C MET A 13 -45.90 -49.08 -19.30
N GLY A 14 -45.50 -49.94 -20.21
CA GLY A 14 -44.17 -49.88 -20.84
C GLY A 14 -43.95 -48.63 -21.69
N VAL A 15 -44.97 -48.24 -22.48
CA VAL A 15 -44.89 -47.04 -23.34
C VAL A 15 -44.92 -45.73 -22.56
N LEU A 16 -45.72 -45.68 -21.50
CA LEU A 16 -45.75 -44.52 -20.58
C LEU A 16 -44.45 -44.34 -19.82
N GLY A 17 -43.80 -45.41 -19.40
CA GLY A 17 -42.52 -45.38 -18.70
C GLY A 17 -41.36 -44.87 -19.59
N THR A 18 -41.34 -45.25 -20.86
CA THR A 18 -40.32 -44.82 -21.82
C THR A 18 -40.47 -43.36 -22.29
N LEU A 19 -41.68 -42.80 -22.26
CA LEU A 19 -41.94 -41.40 -22.62
C LEU A 19 -41.72 -40.44 -21.43
N LEU A 20 -41.89 -40.88 -20.20
CA LEU A 20 -41.72 -40.05 -19.01
C LEU A 20 -40.27 -39.98 -18.51
N ALA A 21 -39.47 -41.03 -18.77
CA ALA A 21 -38.07 -41.08 -18.35
C ALA A 21 -37.23 -39.89 -18.92
N PRO A 22 -37.28 -39.53 -20.21
CA PRO A 22 -36.51 -38.38 -20.73
C PRO A 22 -37.01 -37.05 -20.20
N LEU A 23 -38.28 -36.89 -19.87
CA LEU A 23 -38.81 -35.67 -19.27
C LEU A 23 -38.32 -35.49 -17.83
N ALA A 24 -38.26 -36.54 -17.04
CA ALA A 24 -37.75 -36.51 -15.67
C ALA A 24 -36.24 -36.19 -15.64
N THR A 25 -35.46 -36.81 -16.53
CA THR A 25 -34.03 -36.53 -16.68
C THR A 25 -33.75 -35.11 -17.20
N ALA A 26 -34.56 -34.60 -18.12
CA ALA A 26 -34.45 -33.22 -18.59
C ALA A 26 -34.77 -32.21 -17.51
N TRP A 27 -35.76 -32.48 -16.68
CA TRP A 27 -36.16 -31.60 -15.58
C TRP A 27 -35.11 -31.56 -14.45
N VAL A 28 -34.57 -32.71 -14.06
CA VAL A 28 -33.49 -32.81 -13.07
C VAL A 28 -32.21 -32.17 -13.61
N GLY A 29 -31.87 -32.39 -14.87
CA GLY A 29 -30.74 -31.78 -15.54
C GLY A 29 -30.86 -30.26 -15.68
N ALA A 30 -32.05 -29.73 -15.94
CA ALA A 30 -32.31 -28.31 -15.96
C ALA A 30 -32.15 -27.66 -14.59
N ARG A 31 -32.59 -28.33 -13.54
CA ARG A 31 -32.52 -27.83 -12.16
C ARG A 31 -31.07 -27.84 -11.62
N SER A 32 -30.27 -28.85 -11.94
CA SER A 32 -28.88 -28.89 -11.56
C SER A 32 -28.04 -27.86 -12.31
N ARG A 33 -28.34 -27.61 -13.58
CA ARG A 33 -27.67 -26.56 -14.37
C ARG A 33 -27.98 -25.15 -13.87
N SER A 34 -29.21 -24.88 -13.39
CA SER A 34 -29.55 -23.58 -12.80
C SER A 34 -28.81 -23.37 -11.46
N GLN A 35 -28.73 -24.38 -10.61
CA GLN A 35 -27.95 -24.29 -9.37
C GLN A 35 -26.47 -24.12 -9.62
N GLU A 36 -25.89 -24.83 -10.58
CA GLU A 36 -24.49 -24.66 -10.95
C GLU A 36 -24.20 -23.27 -11.53
N SER A 37 -25.14 -22.73 -12.35
CA SER A 37 -25.00 -21.37 -12.87
C SER A 37 -25.12 -20.29 -11.78
N GLU A 38 -25.93 -20.49 -10.77
CA GLU A 38 -26.02 -19.58 -9.62
C GLU A 38 -24.75 -19.61 -8.77
N LEU A 39 -24.21 -20.80 -8.48
CA LEU A 39 -22.96 -20.95 -7.77
C LEU A 39 -21.78 -20.32 -8.52
N ARG A 40 -21.72 -20.48 -9.83
CA ARG A 40 -20.71 -19.82 -10.67
C ARG A 40 -20.86 -18.29 -10.65
N ARG A 41 -22.08 -17.77 -10.72
CA ARG A 41 -22.34 -16.32 -10.62
C ARG A 41 -21.91 -15.74 -9.26
N LEU A 42 -22.18 -16.44 -8.17
CA LEU A 42 -21.75 -16.03 -6.85
C LEU A 42 -20.23 -16.06 -6.72
N ALA A 43 -19.57 -17.12 -7.20
CA ALA A 43 -18.12 -17.22 -7.22
C ALA A 43 -17.48 -16.11 -8.07
N ASP A 44 -18.04 -15.82 -9.27
CA ASP A 44 -17.56 -14.73 -10.12
C ASP A 44 -17.77 -13.35 -9.48
N GLN A 45 -18.87 -13.16 -8.75
CA GLN A 45 -19.11 -11.93 -7.99
C GLN A 45 -18.11 -11.75 -6.86
N ASP A 46 -17.80 -12.81 -6.14
CA ASP A 46 -16.81 -12.75 -5.05
C ASP A 46 -15.40 -12.49 -5.59
N ILE A 47 -15.01 -13.14 -6.69
CA ILE A 47 -13.74 -12.84 -7.37
C ILE A 47 -13.66 -11.38 -7.79
N ARG A 48 -14.69 -10.85 -8.47
CA ARG A 48 -14.72 -9.45 -8.88
C ARG A 48 -14.68 -8.47 -7.71
N ARG A 49 -15.35 -8.80 -6.58
CA ARG A 49 -15.28 -7.99 -5.36
C ARG A 49 -13.87 -7.99 -4.78
N HIS A 50 -13.22 -9.15 -4.72
CA HIS A 50 -11.83 -9.24 -4.26
C HIS A 50 -10.85 -8.51 -5.17
N GLU A 51 -11.03 -8.62 -6.49
CA GLU A 51 -10.22 -7.89 -7.46
C GLU A 51 -10.42 -6.37 -7.36
N ALA A 52 -11.67 -5.90 -7.22
CA ALA A 52 -11.97 -4.48 -7.02
C ALA A 52 -11.36 -3.96 -5.72
N THR A 53 -11.50 -4.69 -4.61
CA THR A 53 -10.91 -4.31 -3.33
C THR A 53 -9.38 -4.30 -3.39
N ALA A 54 -8.77 -5.27 -4.06
CA ALA A 54 -7.33 -5.29 -4.26
C ALA A 54 -6.85 -4.10 -5.11
N ALA A 55 -7.55 -3.79 -6.21
CA ALA A 55 -7.23 -2.64 -7.07
C ALA A 55 -7.40 -1.30 -6.34
N ASP A 56 -8.41 -1.17 -5.47
CA ASP A 56 -8.62 0.02 -4.64
C ASP A 56 -7.52 0.25 -3.62
N LEU A 57 -6.85 -0.81 -3.14
CA LEU A 57 -5.73 -0.72 -2.20
C LEU A 57 -4.37 -0.50 -2.89
N GLU A 58 -4.23 -0.88 -4.15
CA GLU A 58 -2.95 -0.77 -4.87
C GLU A 58 -2.52 0.69 -5.08
N ARG A 59 -3.46 1.59 -5.41
CA ARG A 59 -3.16 3.01 -5.62
C ARG A 59 -2.66 3.72 -4.36
N PRO A 60 -3.36 3.65 -3.21
CA PRO A 60 -2.84 4.24 -1.97
C PRO A 60 -1.52 3.61 -1.55
N ARG A 61 -1.35 2.30 -1.74
CA ARG A 61 -0.10 1.60 -1.43
C ARG A 61 1.09 2.14 -2.20
N ALA A 62 0.95 2.34 -3.51
CA ALA A 62 2.00 2.94 -4.34
C ALA A 62 2.34 4.37 -3.88
N THR A 63 1.33 5.18 -3.56
CA THR A 63 1.49 6.54 -3.04
C THR A 63 2.22 6.54 -1.69
N TYR A 64 1.90 5.62 -0.79
CA TYR A 64 2.59 5.51 0.51
C TYR A 64 4.06 5.11 0.37
N ILE A 65 4.35 4.19 -0.55
CA ILE A 65 5.73 3.80 -0.85
C ILE A 65 6.51 5.00 -1.39
N ALA A 66 5.95 5.74 -2.35
CA ALA A 66 6.57 6.92 -2.94
C ALA A 66 6.86 7.99 -1.88
N LEU A 67 5.84 8.39 -1.08
CA LEU A 67 5.98 9.37 -0.01
C LEU A 67 7.06 8.98 1.02
N ASN A 68 7.03 7.73 1.49
CA ASN A 68 8.00 7.28 2.48
C ASN A 68 9.42 7.23 1.90
N THR A 69 9.56 6.82 0.64
CA THR A 69 10.87 6.73 -0.03
C THR A 69 11.46 8.11 -0.28
N SER A 70 10.67 9.03 -0.83
CA SER A 70 11.14 10.39 -1.13
C SER A 70 11.42 11.22 0.14
N ALA A 71 10.63 11.05 1.22
CA ALA A 71 10.92 11.67 2.51
C ALA A 71 12.27 11.23 3.08
N ARG A 72 12.52 9.91 3.08
CA ARG A 72 13.80 9.34 3.53
C ARG A 72 14.97 9.82 2.67
N LEU A 73 14.79 9.83 1.36
CA LEU A 73 15.83 10.26 0.44
C LEU A 73 16.20 11.73 0.67
N TRP A 74 15.19 12.62 0.78
CA TRP A 74 15.47 14.04 1.05
C TRP A 74 16.21 14.25 2.38
N ARG A 75 15.79 13.55 3.45
CA ARG A 75 16.51 13.59 4.74
C ARG A 75 17.96 13.11 4.62
N ILE A 76 18.19 11.99 3.90
CA ILE A 76 19.54 11.43 3.71
C ILE A 76 20.42 12.42 2.95
N ARG A 77 19.93 13.01 1.87
CA ARG A 77 20.67 13.99 1.07
C ARG A 77 21.04 15.24 1.85
N LEU A 78 20.10 15.76 2.66
CA LEU A 78 20.40 16.87 3.57
C LEU A 78 21.50 16.52 4.58
N MET A 79 21.50 15.30 5.11
CA MET A 79 22.53 14.83 6.03
C MET A 79 23.90 14.69 5.33
N GLU A 80 23.91 14.19 4.10
CA GLU A 80 25.12 14.07 3.29
C GLU A 80 25.70 15.44 2.97
N ASP A 81 24.87 16.41 2.56
CA ASP A 81 25.31 17.78 2.30
C ASP A 81 25.83 18.47 3.56
N LEU A 82 25.17 18.27 4.70
CA LEU A 82 25.63 18.80 5.99
C LEU A 82 27.04 18.30 6.36
N ASN A 83 27.35 17.05 5.99
CA ASN A 83 28.67 16.48 6.23
C ASN A 83 29.74 17.02 5.24
N ARG A 84 29.33 17.69 4.17
CA ARG A 84 30.23 18.28 3.17
C ARG A 84 30.48 19.79 3.35
N ILE A 85 29.81 20.42 4.31
CA ILE A 85 30.21 21.77 4.74
C ILE A 85 31.60 21.63 5.39
N PRO A 86 32.69 22.31 5.01
CA PRO A 86 32.76 23.58 4.31
C PRO A 86 33.02 23.53 2.80
N ASP A 87 33.11 22.34 2.21
CA ASP A 87 33.57 22.19 0.83
C ASP A 87 32.51 22.57 -0.24
N GLN A 88 31.25 22.74 0.19
CA GLN A 88 30.14 22.96 -0.71
C GLN A 88 29.26 24.15 -0.28
N ALA A 89 29.09 25.13 -1.17
CA ALA A 89 28.13 26.21 -0.95
C ALA A 89 26.73 25.84 -1.42
N GLY A 90 25.81 25.69 -0.47
CA GLY A 90 24.40 25.41 -0.73
C GLY A 90 24.04 23.92 -0.92
N PRO A 91 22.74 23.63 -1.07
CA PRO A 91 22.27 22.28 -1.30
C PRO A 91 22.78 21.71 -2.62
N SER A 92 23.16 20.44 -2.62
CA SER A 92 23.52 19.72 -3.84
C SER A 92 22.33 19.59 -4.79
N ARG A 93 22.64 19.34 -6.06
CA ARG A 93 21.60 19.05 -7.06
C ARG A 93 20.75 17.85 -6.64
N GLU A 94 21.36 16.82 -6.09
CA GLU A 94 20.71 15.61 -5.61
C GLU A 94 19.73 15.91 -4.45
N THR A 95 20.08 16.85 -3.59
CA THR A 95 19.21 17.32 -2.50
C THR A 95 17.99 18.07 -3.04
N GLU A 96 18.18 18.93 -4.04
CA GLU A 96 17.08 19.64 -4.69
C GLU A 96 16.15 18.67 -5.46
N GLU A 97 16.71 17.70 -6.16
CA GLU A 97 15.94 16.66 -6.86
C GLU A 97 15.11 15.83 -5.85
N ALA A 98 15.69 15.43 -4.73
CA ALA A 98 14.98 14.70 -3.67
C ALA A 98 13.86 15.54 -3.04
N ARG A 99 14.09 16.85 -2.83
CA ARG A 99 13.08 17.80 -2.35
C ARG A 99 11.90 17.89 -3.32
N LEU A 100 12.17 18.06 -4.61
CA LEU A 100 11.15 18.16 -5.64
C LEU A 100 10.36 16.84 -5.79
N ALA A 101 11.04 15.70 -5.73
CA ALA A 101 10.40 14.39 -5.75
C ALA A 101 9.38 14.25 -4.60
N PHE A 102 9.79 14.59 -3.37
CA PHE A 102 8.88 14.55 -2.22
C PHE A 102 7.69 15.51 -2.38
N GLN A 103 7.91 16.73 -2.90
CA GLN A 103 6.83 17.68 -3.15
C GLN A 103 5.82 17.15 -4.17
N ASN A 104 6.27 16.49 -5.23
CA ASN A 104 5.40 15.88 -6.22
C ASN A 104 4.60 14.71 -5.64
N ASP A 105 5.25 13.83 -4.88
CA ASP A 105 4.58 12.71 -4.23
C ASP A 105 3.55 13.20 -3.20
N PHE A 106 3.88 14.25 -2.45
CA PHE A 106 2.96 14.87 -1.50
C PHE A 106 1.74 15.50 -2.20
N ALA A 107 1.95 16.19 -3.32
CA ALA A 107 0.85 16.76 -4.10
C ALA A 107 -0.10 15.67 -4.65
N GLN A 108 0.44 14.53 -5.07
CA GLN A 108 -0.38 13.38 -5.47
C GLN A 108 -1.13 12.78 -4.28
N ALA A 109 -0.47 12.66 -3.13
CA ALA A 109 -1.08 12.14 -1.92
C ALA A 109 -2.28 12.96 -1.46
N GLN A 110 -2.26 14.28 -1.59
CA GLN A 110 -3.38 15.17 -1.24
C GLN A 110 -4.71 14.78 -1.91
N MET A 111 -4.67 14.10 -3.04
CA MET A 111 -5.86 13.69 -3.80
C MET A 111 -6.29 12.24 -3.53
N LEU A 112 -5.43 11.43 -2.91
CA LEU A 112 -5.59 9.99 -2.90
C LEU A 112 -5.63 9.37 -1.50
N VAL A 113 -5.10 10.08 -0.49
CA VAL A 113 -4.91 9.49 0.84
C VAL A 113 -5.87 10.11 1.86
N PRO A 114 -6.24 9.36 2.92
CA PRO A 114 -7.07 9.88 4.01
C PRO A 114 -6.38 11.00 4.80
N ASP A 115 -7.18 11.89 5.40
CA ASP A 115 -6.71 13.05 6.16
C ASP A 115 -5.67 12.69 7.22
N GLY A 116 -5.86 11.58 7.95
CA GLY A 116 -4.90 11.18 8.99
C GLY A 116 -3.51 10.84 8.46
N VAL A 117 -3.42 10.29 7.24
CA VAL A 117 -2.14 10.04 6.56
C VAL A 117 -1.57 11.35 6.03
N LEU A 118 -2.44 12.20 5.47
CA LEU A 118 -2.04 13.50 4.95
C LEU A 118 -1.47 14.40 6.06
N ASP A 119 -2.08 14.43 7.23
CA ASP A 119 -1.59 15.16 8.40
C ASP A 119 -0.20 14.69 8.85
N ALA A 120 0.02 13.37 8.86
CA ALA A 120 1.32 12.81 9.19
C ALA A 120 2.38 13.18 8.13
N ALA A 121 2.04 13.11 6.85
CA ALA A 121 2.92 13.49 5.76
C ALA A 121 3.23 15.00 5.77
N ASN A 122 2.25 15.84 6.11
CA ASN A 122 2.42 17.28 6.24
C ASN A 122 3.39 17.66 7.37
N ARG A 123 3.34 16.98 8.52
CA ARG A 123 4.33 17.20 9.59
C ARG A 123 5.75 16.93 9.10
N VAL A 124 5.96 15.81 8.39
CA VAL A 124 7.25 15.46 7.79
C VAL A 124 7.67 16.52 6.76
N GLN A 125 6.75 16.99 5.90
CA GLN A 125 7.01 18.02 4.91
C GLN A 125 7.50 19.32 5.56
N VAL A 126 6.77 19.81 6.57
CA VAL A 126 7.12 21.06 7.27
C VAL A 126 8.47 20.95 7.94
N ALA A 127 8.75 19.84 8.59
CA ALA A 127 10.01 19.63 9.28
C ALA A 127 11.21 19.50 8.31
N LEU A 128 11.05 18.78 7.18
CA LEU A 128 12.08 18.70 6.15
C LEU A 128 12.34 20.06 5.46
N ALA A 129 11.27 20.83 5.22
CA ALA A 129 11.40 22.17 4.66
C ALA A 129 12.12 23.14 5.62
N ASP A 130 11.89 23.01 6.92
CA ASP A 130 12.61 23.78 7.94
C ASP A 130 14.09 23.38 8.02
N ALA A 131 14.38 22.07 8.01
CA ALA A 131 15.76 21.57 7.93
C ALA A 131 16.50 22.11 6.70
N HIS A 132 15.86 22.09 5.54
CA HIS A 132 16.42 22.61 4.30
C HIS A 132 16.73 24.12 4.37
N LYS A 133 15.82 24.91 4.96
CA LYS A 133 16.02 26.34 5.20
C LYS A 133 17.19 26.61 6.17
N ARG A 134 17.30 25.81 7.23
CA ARG A 134 18.41 25.90 8.19
C ARG A 134 19.73 25.56 7.51
N PHE A 135 19.76 24.47 6.73
CA PHE A 135 20.94 24.08 5.95
C PHE A 135 21.40 25.21 5.03
N LYS A 136 20.48 25.80 4.26
CA LYS A 136 20.80 26.90 3.34
C LYS A 136 21.41 28.10 4.08
N ARG A 137 20.84 28.48 5.24
CA ARG A 137 21.40 29.56 6.07
C ARG A 137 22.82 29.27 6.56
N LEU A 138 23.07 28.00 6.97
CA LEU A 138 24.41 27.58 7.38
C LEU A 138 25.40 27.62 6.25
N SER A 139 25.04 27.19 5.06
CA SER A 139 25.94 27.24 3.90
C SER A 139 26.24 28.68 3.42
N ASP A 140 25.25 29.58 3.57
CA ASP A 140 25.42 31.00 3.21
C ASP A 140 26.30 31.76 4.23
N ALA A 141 26.28 31.34 5.51
CA ALA A 141 26.99 31.99 6.63
C ALA A 141 28.50 31.63 6.73
N SER A 142 29.07 31.00 5.72
CA SER A 142 30.48 30.56 5.69
C SER A 142 30.90 29.74 6.91
N ALA A 143 30.41 28.51 7.02
CA ALA A 143 30.95 27.36 7.75
C ALA A 143 31.47 27.52 9.20
N THR A 144 31.38 28.71 9.83
CA THR A 144 31.99 28.99 11.12
C THR A 144 31.08 28.69 12.32
N ASP A 145 29.78 28.39 12.09
CA ASP A 145 28.82 28.15 13.14
C ASP A 145 28.67 26.64 13.42
N ALA A 146 29.73 26.05 14.00
CA ALA A 146 29.75 24.64 14.37
C ALA A 146 28.57 24.22 15.26
N PRO A 147 28.11 25.02 16.26
CA PRO A 147 26.93 24.72 17.04
C PRO A 147 25.66 24.54 16.22
N ALA A 148 25.39 25.44 15.28
CA ALA A 148 24.19 25.38 14.43
C ALA A 148 24.23 24.15 13.48
N GLY A 149 25.40 23.71 13.04
CA GLY A 149 25.59 22.48 12.29
C GLY A 149 25.21 21.23 13.12
N GLU A 150 25.64 21.17 14.37
CA GLU A 150 25.30 20.07 15.27
C GLU A 150 23.81 20.07 15.66
N GLU A 151 23.21 21.24 15.87
CA GLU A 151 21.76 21.36 16.07
C GLU A 151 20.97 20.85 14.88
N LEU A 152 21.38 21.19 13.66
CA LEU A 152 20.73 20.70 12.44
C LEU A 152 20.92 19.18 12.30
N ARG A 153 22.09 18.65 12.64
CA ARG A 153 22.36 17.21 12.66
C ARG A 153 21.42 16.50 13.62
N ALA A 154 21.32 16.98 14.85
CA ALA A 154 20.41 16.43 15.85
C ALA A 154 18.95 16.47 15.40
N PHE A 155 18.53 17.57 14.77
CA PHE A 155 17.22 17.72 14.19
C PHE A 155 16.93 16.69 13.07
N LEU A 156 17.88 16.51 12.13
CA LEU A 156 17.74 15.51 11.05
C LEU A 156 17.75 14.06 11.59
N LEU A 157 18.43 13.79 12.70
CA LEU A 157 18.35 12.49 13.37
C LEU A 157 16.97 12.26 13.99
N HIS A 158 16.41 13.27 14.66
CA HIS A 158 15.06 13.18 15.25
C HIS A 158 13.97 13.03 14.19
N MET A 159 14.17 13.58 13.00
CA MET A 159 13.23 13.42 11.89
C MET A 159 12.99 11.97 11.46
N TRP A 160 13.89 11.05 11.82
CA TRP A 160 13.64 9.63 11.60
C TRP A 160 12.40 9.14 12.35
N ASP A 161 12.17 9.65 13.56
CA ASP A 161 11.02 9.29 14.37
C ASP A 161 9.71 9.80 13.73
N GLU A 162 9.71 11.02 13.18
CA GLU A 162 8.57 11.58 12.44
C GLU A 162 8.22 10.77 11.18
N ILE A 163 9.24 10.39 10.39
CA ILE A 163 9.05 9.54 9.21
C ILE A 163 8.52 8.15 9.62
N THR A 164 8.99 7.61 10.73
CA THR A 164 8.52 6.31 11.25
C THR A 164 7.08 6.40 11.74
N GLN A 165 6.67 7.50 12.37
CA GLN A 165 5.28 7.74 12.76
C GLN A 165 4.37 7.86 11.52
N MET A 166 4.78 8.60 10.50
CA MET A 166 4.06 8.67 9.22
C MET A 166 3.88 7.26 8.63
N GLN A 167 4.94 6.46 8.60
CA GLN A 167 4.89 5.08 8.14
C GLN A 167 3.91 4.22 8.96
N ALA A 168 3.87 4.39 10.28
CA ALA A 168 2.95 3.66 11.14
C ALA A 168 1.48 4.00 10.83
N VAL A 169 1.17 5.28 10.57
CA VAL A 169 -0.17 5.72 10.16
C VAL A 169 -0.55 5.11 8.80
N MET A 170 0.35 5.12 7.82
CA MET A 170 0.15 4.49 6.51
C MET A 170 -0.12 2.99 6.62
N ARG A 171 0.65 2.27 7.45
CA ARG A 171 0.45 0.83 7.71
C ARG A 171 -0.91 0.54 8.35
N LYS A 172 -1.31 1.38 9.29
CA LYS A 172 -2.63 1.27 9.95
C LYS A 172 -3.76 1.44 8.94
N ASP A 173 -3.65 2.42 8.05
CA ASP A 173 -4.64 2.69 7.01
C ASP A 173 -4.76 1.51 6.02
N LEU A 174 -3.64 0.89 5.64
CA LEU A 174 -3.61 -0.30 4.81
C LEU A 174 -4.10 -1.58 5.53
N GLY A 175 -4.53 -1.49 6.79
CA GLY A 175 -4.90 -2.66 7.58
C GLY A 175 -3.74 -3.62 7.87
N VAL A 176 -2.49 -3.19 7.64
CA VAL A 176 -1.30 -3.97 7.98
C VAL A 176 -1.10 -3.87 9.48
N GLY A 177 -1.58 -4.86 10.22
CA GLY A 177 -1.62 -4.88 11.67
C GLY A 177 -0.28 -4.57 12.31
N SER A 178 -0.36 -3.87 13.44
CA SER A 178 0.73 -3.51 14.34
C SER A 178 1.27 -4.75 15.11
N GLY A 179 1.63 -5.80 14.39
CA GLY A 179 2.01 -7.09 14.94
C GLY A 179 3.47 -7.22 15.38
N VAL A 180 4.35 -6.27 15.11
CA VAL A 180 5.72 -6.27 15.67
C VAL A 180 6.19 -4.83 15.75
N PRO A 181 6.66 -4.34 16.94
CA PRO A 181 7.44 -3.12 16.99
C PRO A 181 8.70 -3.37 16.15
N VAL A 182 8.83 -2.65 15.03
CA VAL A 182 10.11 -2.61 14.31
C VAL A 182 11.12 -2.06 15.33
N PRO A 183 12.17 -2.80 15.69
CA PRO A 183 13.21 -2.27 16.54
C PRO A 183 13.70 -0.99 15.85
N SER A 184 13.71 0.11 16.57
CA SER A 184 14.33 1.35 16.11
C SER A 184 15.84 1.12 16.11
N GLU A 185 16.35 0.38 15.13
CA GLU A 185 17.76 0.39 14.81
C GLU A 185 18.09 1.80 14.34
N ARG A 186 18.48 2.63 15.29
CA ARG A 186 19.10 3.92 14.99
C ARG A 186 20.30 3.62 14.09
N PRO A 187 20.34 4.08 12.84
CA PRO A 187 21.54 3.97 12.02
C PRO A 187 22.59 4.89 12.65
N GLY A 188 23.45 4.35 13.48
CA GLY A 188 24.46 5.13 14.18
C GLY A 188 25.33 4.35 15.16
N ALA A 189 24.99 3.10 15.44
CA ALA A 189 25.81 2.26 16.32
C ALA A 189 26.79 1.35 15.54
N TYR A 190 27.40 1.85 14.46
CA TYR A 190 28.65 1.25 14.01
C TYR A 190 29.76 1.67 14.98
N ARG A 191 29.96 0.86 16.04
CA ARG A 191 31.23 0.88 16.75
C ARG A 191 32.30 0.48 15.75
N LEU A 192 33.20 1.42 15.48
CA LEU A 192 34.47 1.10 14.85
C LEU A 192 35.20 0.11 15.77
N PRO A 193 35.79 -0.99 15.23
CA PRO A 193 36.64 -1.83 16.06
C PRO A 193 37.84 -1.00 16.54
N GLU A 194 38.02 -0.98 17.85
CA GLU A 194 39.22 -0.42 18.46
C GLU A 194 40.44 -1.22 17.95
N ALA A 195 41.39 -0.49 17.34
CA ALA A 195 42.67 -1.03 16.90
C ALA A 195 43.66 -1.14 18.08
#